data_f70ba0443ffba430c4968f1f26b61792
#
_entry.id   f70ba0443ffba430c4968f1f26b61792
#
_cell.length_a   1.000
_cell.length_b   1.000
_cell.length_c   1.000
_cell.angle_alpha   90.00
_cell.angle_beta   90.00
_cell.angle_gamma   90.00
#
_symmetry.space_group_name_H-M   'P 1'
#
loop_
_entity.id
_entity.type
_entity.pdbx_description
1 polymer ?
#
loop_
_entity_poly.entity_id
_entity_poly.type
_entity_poly.pdbx_seq_one_letter_code
_entity_poly.pdbx_strand_id
1 'polypeptide(L)'
;MDTPGFELAVSVVDTDDPSIRQMAGEDLNGHYLYDDEGVPAQNVPLISGGLLVGYLTSRETAPRIGRRSMGSARAWSWSHIPLIRMTNINLRPGDAGSLEDLIADTRDGIFMSINKSWSIDDRRLNFQFGDQAGWIIKNGKRTQLVKNPTY
;
A
#
# COMPACT_ATOMS: atom_id res chain seq x y z
N MET A 1 -20.75 -6.41 14.95
CA MET A 1 -20.12 -7.06 13.80
C MET A 1 -18.74 -6.46 13.69
N ASP A 2 -17.76 -7.19 14.16
CA ASP A 2 -16.38 -6.74 14.07
C ASP A 2 -15.96 -6.82 12.61
N THR A 3 -15.74 -5.67 12.01
CA THR A 3 -15.15 -5.60 10.67
C THR A 3 -13.75 -6.19 10.79
N PRO A 4 -13.39 -7.23 10.03
CA PRO A 4 -12.04 -7.74 10.04
C PRO A 4 -11.09 -6.58 9.71
N GLY A 5 -10.24 -6.23 10.67
CA GLY A 5 -9.28 -5.15 10.49
C GLY A 5 -8.27 -5.56 9.43
N PHE A 6 -8.12 -4.77 8.38
CA PHE A 6 -7.01 -4.94 7.45
C PHE A 6 -5.75 -4.27 8.01
N GLU A 7 -4.63 -4.89 7.78
CA GLU A 7 -3.31 -4.35 8.13
C GLU A 7 -2.63 -3.82 6.88
N LEU A 8 -2.29 -2.54 6.89
CA LEU A 8 -1.40 -1.95 5.90
C LEU A 8 -0.02 -1.80 6.54
N ALA A 9 0.94 -2.49 6.01
CA ALA A 9 2.33 -2.37 6.45
C ALA A 9 3.21 -1.88 5.31
N VAL A 10 4.14 -0.98 5.63
CA VAL A 10 5.29 -0.74 4.77
C VAL A 10 6.27 -1.86 5.05
N SER A 11 6.41 -2.76 4.11
CA SER A 11 7.44 -3.77 4.17
C SER A 11 8.65 -3.24 3.41
N VAL A 12 9.62 -2.77 4.13
CA VAL A 12 10.97 -2.73 3.62
C VAL A 12 11.55 -4.10 3.93
N VAL A 13 11.95 -4.81 2.90
CA VAL A 13 12.30 -6.21 3.03
C VAL A 13 13.66 -6.36 3.70
N ASP A 14 13.68 -6.39 5.00
CA ASP A 14 14.60 -7.22 5.75
C ASP A 14 13.73 -8.12 6.64
N THR A 15 13.25 -9.21 6.08
CA THR A 15 12.50 -10.18 6.85
C THR A 15 13.21 -11.51 6.76
N ASP A 16 13.39 -12.12 7.91
CA ASP A 16 13.74 -13.55 8.01
C ASP A 16 12.61 -14.46 7.49
N ASP A 17 11.50 -13.86 7.01
CA ASP A 17 10.38 -14.59 6.43
C ASP A 17 10.70 -14.98 4.97
N PRO A 18 10.92 -16.27 4.69
CA PRO A 18 11.27 -16.73 3.35
C PRO A 18 10.18 -16.46 2.31
N SER A 19 8.90 -16.35 2.70
CA SER A 19 7.79 -16.11 1.80
C SER A 19 7.81 -14.67 1.29
N ILE A 20 8.19 -13.72 2.13
CA ILE A 20 8.33 -12.32 1.76
C ILE A 20 9.60 -12.14 0.91
N ARG A 21 10.71 -12.84 1.22
CA ARG A 21 11.90 -12.85 0.36
C ARG A 21 11.62 -13.40 -1.03
N GLN A 22 10.78 -14.41 -1.13
CA GLN A 22 10.41 -15.03 -2.41
C GLN A 22 9.45 -14.15 -3.22
N MET A 23 8.57 -13.39 -2.56
CA MET A 23 7.70 -12.39 -3.22
C MET A 23 8.47 -11.11 -3.57
N ALA A 24 9.50 -10.80 -2.81
CA ALA A 24 10.37 -9.66 -2.99
C ALA A 24 11.57 -9.97 -3.86
N GLY A 25 11.46 -10.80 -4.87
CA GLY A 25 12.59 -11.11 -5.76
C GLY A 25 13.56 -9.93 -5.89
N GLU A 26 14.82 -10.16 -6.11
CA GLU A 26 15.92 -9.17 -6.10
C GLU A 26 15.66 -7.89 -6.92
N ASP A 27 14.55 -7.85 -7.68
CA ASP A 27 14.16 -6.80 -8.62
C ASP A 27 12.98 -5.92 -8.17
N LEU A 28 12.54 -5.95 -6.91
CA LEU A 28 11.49 -5.03 -6.48
C LEU A 28 11.99 -3.58 -6.45
N ASN A 29 11.39 -2.75 -7.27
CA ASN A 29 11.57 -1.31 -7.21
C ASN A 29 11.24 -0.83 -5.79
N GLY A 30 12.24 -0.31 -5.09
CA GLY A 30 12.08 0.19 -3.72
C GLY A 30 12.69 -0.68 -2.62
N HIS A 31 13.43 -1.73 -2.98
CA HIS A 31 14.28 -2.46 -2.04
C HIS A 31 15.56 -1.68 -1.75
N TYR A 32 15.93 -1.59 -0.49
CA TYR A 32 17.19 -0.98 -0.03
C TYR A 32 17.55 -1.53 1.36
N LEU A 33 18.84 -1.48 1.71
CA LEU A 33 19.33 -1.83 3.05
C LEU A 33 19.32 -0.61 3.98
N TYR A 34 19.60 0.55 3.41
CA TYR A 34 19.58 1.85 4.09
C TYR A 34 18.89 2.86 3.19
N ASP A 35 18.11 3.74 3.78
CA ASP A 35 17.57 4.87 3.04
C ASP A 35 18.68 5.92 2.72
N ASP A 36 18.35 6.95 1.97
CA ASP A 36 19.32 7.97 1.56
C ASP A 36 19.74 8.91 2.72
N GLU A 37 19.18 8.74 3.89
CA GLU A 37 19.63 9.36 5.14
C GLU A 37 20.52 8.40 5.99
N GLY A 38 20.82 7.22 5.50
CA GLY A 38 21.59 6.18 6.18
C GLY A 38 20.83 5.48 7.30
N VAL A 39 19.51 5.52 7.29
CA VAL A 39 18.67 4.81 8.26
C VAL A 39 18.40 3.40 7.76
N PRO A 40 18.65 2.36 8.58
CA PRO A 40 18.36 0.99 8.17
C PRO A 40 16.91 0.81 7.78
N ALA A 41 16.70 0.00 6.77
CA ALA A 41 15.38 -0.44 6.34
C ALA A 41 14.64 -1.17 7.46
N GLN A 42 13.33 -0.91 7.60
CA GLN A 42 12.50 -1.44 8.69
C GLN A 42 11.15 -1.90 8.15
N ASN A 43 10.54 -2.85 8.83
CA ASN A 43 9.14 -3.19 8.63
C ASN A 43 8.29 -2.28 9.53
N VAL A 44 7.53 -1.39 8.90
CA VAL A 44 6.78 -0.36 9.62
C VAL A 44 5.28 -0.56 9.41
N PRO A 45 4.54 -0.98 10.45
CA PRO A 45 3.09 -1.00 10.37
C PRO A 45 2.54 0.43 10.30
N LEU A 46 1.72 0.72 9.31
CA LEU A 46 1.01 1.99 9.17
C LEU A 46 -0.41 1.90 9.71
N ILE A 47 -1.10 0.84 9.37
CA ILE A 47 -2.46 0.55 9.85
C ILE A 47 -2.46 -0.85 10.44
N SER A 48 -2.97 -0.98 11.65
CA SER A 48 -3.14 -2.26 12.34
C SER A 48 -4.49 -2.28 13.04
N GLY A 49 -5.27 -3.35 12.84
CA GLY A 49 -6.61 -3.47 13.40
C GLY A 49 -7.55 -2.33 12.98
N GLY A 50 -7.39 -1.76 11.79
CA GLY A 50 -8.17 -0.62 11.29
C GLY A 50 -7.75 0.74 11.85
N LEU A 51 -6.71 0.81 12.68
CA LEU A 51 -6.21 2.04 13.26
C LEU A 51 -4.89 2.47 12.61
N LEU A 52 -4.73 3.79 12.40
CA LEU A 52 -3.46 4.37 11.96
C LEU A 52 -2.47 4.34 13.14
N VAL A 53 -1.44 3.52 13.05
CA VAL A 53 -0.46 3.30 14.11
C VAL A 53 0.94 3.83 13.78
N GLY A 54 1.21 4.15 12.53
CA GLY A 54 2.51 4.59 12.06
C GLY A 54 2.45 5.63 10.95
N TYR A 55 3.60 6.23 10.67
CA TYR A 55 3.79 7.20 9.60
C TYR A 55 5.10 6.90 8.91
N LEU A 56 5.18 7.17 7.61
CA LEU A 56 6.46 7.29 6.93
C LEU A 56 7.19 8.52 7.48
N THR A 57 8.44 8.37 7.89
CA THR A 57 9.20 9.45 8.50
C THR A 57 10.64 9.50 7.98
N SER A 58 11.21 10.69 8.00
CA SER A 58 12.62 10.98 7.82
C SER A 58 13.28 11.31 9.17
N ARG A 59 14.60 11.50 9.17
CA ARG A 59 15.33 11.99 10.37
C ARG A 59 14.86 13.38 10.80
N GLU A 60 14.41 14.21 9.86
CA GLU A 60 13.86 15.53 10.15
C GLU A 60 12.46 15.46 10.77
N THR A 61 11.59 14.60 10.24
CA THR A 61 10.17 14.59 10.62
C THR A 61 9.84 13.71 11.83
N ALA A 62 10.61 12.63 12.04
CA ALA A 62 10.36 11.68 13.11
C ALA A 62 10.37 12.33 14.52
N PRO A 63 11.29 13.26 14.86
CA PRO A 63 11.30 13.92 16.15
C PRO A 63 10.03 14.74 16.42
N ARG A 64 9.38 15.27 15.39
CA ARG A 64 8.13 16.05 15.51
C ARG A 64 6.97 15.23 16.11
N ILE A 65 7.04 13.91 15.97
CA ILE A 65 6.06 12.97 16.53
C ILE A 65 6.65 12.11 17.65
N GLY A 66 7.81 12.51 18.20
CA GLY A 66 8.47 11.79 19.30
C GLY A 66 8.98 10.40 18.92
N ARG A 67 9.32 10.16 17.65
CA ARG A 67 9.79 8.86 17.14
C ARG A 67 11.18 8.96 16.50
N ARG A 68 11.78 7.81 16.18
CA ARG A 68 12.95 7.69 15.33
C ARG A 68 12.52 7.55 13.86
N SER A 69 13.41 7.94 12.95
CA SER A 69 13.17 7.73 11.51
C SER A 69 12.92 6.26 11.18
N MET A 70 11.98 6.03 10.31
CA MET A 70 11.59 4.70 9.85
C MET A 70 12.31 4.27 8.58
N GLY A 71 13.29 5.08 8.10
CA GLY A 71 14.06 4.73 6.92
C GLY A 71 13.26 4.81 5.63
N SER A 72 12.51 5.89 5.43
CA SER A 72 11.67 6.07 4.23
C SER A 72 12.07 7.28 3.41
N ALA A 73 13.28 7.79 3.58
CA ALA A 73 13.77 8.95 2.86
C ALA A 73 14.49 8.53 1.58
N ARG A 74 14.11 9.11 0.45
CA ARG A 74 14.72 8.85 -0.84
C ARG A 74 14.90 10.14 -1.62
N ALA A 75 16.10 10.36 -2.16
CA ALA A 75 16.39 11.42 -3.10
C ALA A 75 15.88 11.07 -4.49
N TRP A 76 15.46 12.04 -5.24
CA TRP A 76 15.11 11.86 -6.65
C TRP A 76 16.33 11.51 -7.50
N SER A 77 17.46 12.15 -7.22
CA SER A 77 18.75 11.91 -7.85
C SER A 77 19.87 12.33 -6.90
N TRP A 78 21.11 12.06 -7.28
CA TRP A 78 22.31 12.37 -6.49
C TRP A 78 22.43 13.83 -6.04
N SER A 79 21.81 14.76 -6.76
CA SER A 79 21.86 16.21 -6.47
C SER A 79 20.66 16.72 -5.66
N HIS A 80 19.75 15.85 -5.22
CA HIS A 80 18.54 16.23 -4.52
C HIS A 80 18.59 15.80 -3.04
N ILE A 81 17.93 16.60 -2.21
CA ILE A 81 17.74 16.27 -0.79
C ILE A 81 16.78 15.08 -0.69
N PRO A 82 17.07 14.08 0.15
CA PRO A 82 16.14 12.99 0.43
C PRO A 82 14.82 13.52 1.00
N LEU A 83 13.74 13.00 0.48
CA LEU A 83 12.38 13.28 0.95
C LEU A 83 11.68 11.98 1.30
N ILE A 84 10.68 12.06 2.17
CA ILE A 84 9.82 10.91 2.48
C ILE A 84 9.15 10.45 1.18
N ARG A 85 9.34 9.17 0.85
CA ARG A 85 8.76 8.53 -0.33
C ARG A 85 8.13 7.19 0.05
N MET A 86 7.10 6.84 -0.69
CA MET A 86 6.57 5.48 -0.64
C MET A 86 7.63 4.52 -1.18
N THR A 87 7.85 3.47 -0.44
CA THR A 87 8.68 2.33 -0.81
C THR A 87 7.78 1.13 -1.11
N ASN A 88 8.10 -0.06 -0.63
CA ASN A 88 7.21 -1.21 -0.77
C ASN A 88 6.09 -1.14 0.28
N ILE A 89 4.95 -0.59 -0.09
CA ILE A 89 3.75 -0.58 0.75
C ILE A 89 2.87 -1.75 0.36
N ASN A 90 2.60 -2.63 1.30
CA ASN A 90 1.84 -3.84 1.08
C ASN A 90 0.62 -3.91 2.01
N LEU A 91 -0.48 -4.39 1.47
CA LEU A 91 -1.62 -4.83 2.26
C LEU A 91 -1.38 -6.30 2.63
N ARG A 92 -1.32 -6.59 3.93
CA ARG A 92 -1.20 -7.97 4.37
C ARG A 92 -2.51 -8.72 4.11
N PRO A 93 -2.45 -9.98 3.67
CA PRO A 93 -3.65 -10.79 3.53
C PRO A 93 -4.33 -10.96 4.88
N GLY A 94 -5.64 -10.86 4.89
CA GLY A 94 -6.49 -11.20 6.04
C GLY A 94 -7.08 -12.60 5.88
N ASP A 95 -8.06 -12.89 6.71
CA ASP A 95 -8.73 -14.21 6.76
C ASP A 95 -9.95 -14.29 5.82
N ALA A 96 -10.10 -13.36 4.89
CA ALA A 96 -11.28 -13.26 4.02
C ALA A 96 -11.36 -14.35 2.92
N GLY A 97 -10.37 -15.24 2.86
CA GLY A 97 -10.34 -16.31 1.87
C GLY A 97 -9.85 -15.87 0.49
N SER A 98 -10.45 -16.41 -0.54
CA SER A 98 -10.12 -16.13 -1.94
C SER A 98 -10.83 -14.87 -2.46
N LEU A 99 -10.44 -14.41 -3.64
CA LEU A 99 -11.15 -13.34 -4.35
C LEU A 99 -12.63 -13.70 -4.61
N GLU A 100 -12.90 -14.95 -4.89
CA GLU A 100 -14.28 -15.42 -5.14
C GLU A 100 -15.11 -15.39 -3.86
N ASP A 101 -14.50 -15.66 -2.70
CA ASP A 101 -15.18 -15.55 -1.40
C ASP A 101 -15.52 -14.10 -1.10
N LEU A 102 -14.60 -13.16 -1.36
CA LEU A 102 -14.87 -11.72 -1.22
C LEU A 102 -16.00 -11.25 -2.14
N ILE A 103 -16.03 -11.73 -3.38
CA ILE A 103 -17.11 -11.41 -4.31
C ILE A 103 -18.42 -12.00 -3.83
N ALA A 104 -18.42 -13.24 -3.33
CA ALA A 104 -19.61 -13.90 -2.80
C ALA A 104 -20.21 -13.18 -1.59
N ASP A 105 -19.38 -12.60 -0.74
CA ASP A 105 -19.80 -11.82 0.43
C ASP A 105 -20.26 -10.39 0.08
N THR A 106 -19.98 -9.92 -1.14
CA THR A 106 -20.35 -8.58 -1.59
C THR A 106 -21.78 -8.56 -2.13
N ARG A 107 -22.71 -7.90 -1.42
CA ARG A 107 -24.11 -7.78 -1.87
C ARG A 107 -24.23 -6.91 -3.11
N ASP A 108 -23.64 -5.70 -3.06
CA ASP A 108 -23.65 -4.69 -4.12
C ASP A 108 -22.29 -4.04 -4.21
N GLY A 109 -21.69 -4.01 -5.40
CA GLY A 109 -20.38 -3.41 -5.59
C GLY A 109 -19.92 -3.41 -7.04
N ILE A 110 -18.70 -2.96 -7.23
CA ILE A 110 -18.01 -3.03 -8.52
C ILE A 110 -16.64 -3.67 -8.25
N PHE A 111 -16.38 -4.80 -8.88
CA PHE A 111 -15.03 -5.34 -8.97
C PHE A 111 -14.28 -4.63 -10.09
N MET A 112 -13.22 -3.93 -9.76
CA MET A 112 -12.38 -3.20 -10.71
C MET A 112 -11.07 -3.93 -10.94
N SER A 113 -10.59 -3.91 -12.16
CA SER A 113 -9.39 -4.64 -12.57
C SER A 113 -8.56 -3.86 -13.57
N ILE A 114 -7.25 -3.93 -13.39
CA ILE A 114 -6.22 -3.31 -14.24
C ILE A 114 -6.30 -1.78 -14.21
N ASN A 115 -5.54 -1.19 -13.30
CA ASN A 115 -5.41 0.27 -13.22
C ASN A 115 -4.97 0.86 -14.57
N LYS A 116 -5.61 1.95 -14.98
CA LYS A 116 -5.40 2.63 -16.26
C LYS A 116 -4.86 4.03 -16.11
N SER A 117 -5.42 4.77 -15.15
CA SER A 117 -5.09 6.18 -14.97
C SER A 117 -5.25 6.59 -13.52
N TRP A 118 -4.51 7.61 -13.13
CA TRP A 118 -4.61 8.19 -11.80
C TRP A 118 -4.30 9.68 -11.85
N SER A 119 -4.90 10.42 -10.94
CA SER A 119 -4.59 11.81 -10.65
C SER A 119 -4.74 12.04 -9.15
N ILE A 120 -3.80 12.73 -8.56
CA ILE A 120 -3.80 13.04 -7.13
C ILE A 120 -3.35 14.48 -6.99
N ASP A 121 -4.07 15.30 -6.19
CA ASP A 121 -3.67 16.69 -5.95
C ASP A 121 -2.39 16.78 -5.09
N ASP A 122 -1.71 17.90 -5.12
CA ASP A 122 -0.43 18.10 -4.42
C ASP A 122 -0.53 17.89 -2.90
N ARG A 123 -1.68 18.21 -2.32
CA ARG A 123 -1.96 18.01 -0.89
C ARG A 123 -2.37 16.59 -0.54
N ARG A 124 -2.58 15.74 -1.53
CA ARG A 124 -3.04 14.35 -1.36
C ARG A 124 -4.41 14.22 -0.69
N LEU A 125 -5.26 15.23 -0.84
CA LEU A 125 -6.60 15.25 -0.26
C LEU A 125 -7.66 14.69 -1.22
N ASN A 126 -7.45 14.88 -2.51
CA ASN A 126 -8.35 14.40 -3.55
C ASN A 126 -7.60 13.47 -4.50
N PHE A 127 -8.32 12.52 -5.03
CA PHE A 127 -7.78 11.60 -6.03
C PHE A 127 -8.86 11.19 -7.01
N GLN A 128 -8.42 10.74 -8.17
CA GLN A 128 -9.24 10.05 -9.14
C GLN A 128 -8.45 8.91 -9.74
N PHE A 129 -8.97 7.71 -9.67
CA PHE A 129 -8.39 6.54 -10.31
C PHE A 129 -9.38 5.95 -11.31
N GLY A 130 -8.85 5.39 -12.38
CA GLY A 130 -9.65 4.71 -13.40
C GLY A 130 -9.01 3.39 -13.77
N ASP A 131 -9.85 2.40 -13.99
CA ASP A 131 -9.45 1.05 -14.40
C ASP A 131 -9.91 0.74 -15.83
N GLN A 132 -9.31 -0.28 -16.45
CA GLN A 132 -9.66 -0.66 -17.82
C GLN A 132 -11.02 -1.36 -17.88
N ALA A 133 -11.29 -2.22 -16.90
CA ALA A 133 -12.49 -3.02 -16.84
C ALA A 133 -12.99 -3.16 -15.40
N GLY A 134 -14.27 -3.36 -15.27
CA GLY A 134 -14.90 -3.73 -14.01
C GLY A 134 -16.12 -4.59 -14.21
N TRP A 135 -16.60 -5.19 -13.15
CA TRP A 135 -17.84 -5.99 -13.15
C TRP A 135 -18.74 -5.51 -12.03
N ILE A 136 -19.99 -5.28 -12.35
CA ILE A 136 -21.00 -5.04 -11.35
C ILE A 136 -21.23 -6.33 -10.57
N ILE A 137 -21.14 -6.24 -9.25
CA ILE A 137 -21.48 -7.33 -8.34
C ILE A 137 -22.90 -7.11 -7.84
N LYS A 138 -23.72 -8.13 -7.95
CA LYS A 138 -25.05 -8.20 -7.39
C LYS A 138 -25.26 -9.52 -6.68
N ASN A 139 -25.60 -9.46 -5.38
CA ASN A 139 -25.85 -10.64 -4.54
C ASN A 139 -24.73 -11.70 -4.67
N GLY A 140 -23.48 -11.29 -4.53
CA GLY A 140 -22.34 -12.18 -4.54
C GLY A 140 -21.91 -12.69 -5.93
N LYS A 141 -22.38 -12.08 -7.01
CA LYS A 141 -22.06 -12.54 -8.37
C LYS A 141 -21.68 -11.37 -9.26
N ARG A 142 -20.64 -11.60 -10.09
CA ARG A 142 -20.31 -10.70 -11.20
C ARG A 142 -21.40 -10.79 -12.24
N THR A 143 -22.01 -9.66 -12.61
CA THR A 143 -23.12 -9.63 -13.55
C THR A 143 -22.76 -8.95 -14.85
N GLN A 144 -22.58 -7.65 -14.87
CA GLN A 144 -22.34 -6.86 -16.06
C GLN A 144 -20.90 -6.37 -16.11
N LEU A 145 -20.25 -6.52 -17.25
CA LEU A 145 -18.97 -5.88 -17.55
C LEU A 145 -19.18 -4.38 -17.78
N VAL A 146 -18.37 -3.55 -17.14
CA VAL A 146 -18.32 -2.11 -17.35
C VAL A 146 -16.92 -1.69 -17.80
N LYS A 147 -16.87 -0.72 -18.70
CA LYS A 147 -15.63 -0.21 -19.28
C LYS A 147 -15.24 1.09 -18.57
N ASN A 148 -13.96 1.22 -18.29
CA ASN A 148 -13.37 2.43 -17.69
C ASN A 148 -14.11 2.89 -16.42
N PRO A 149 -14.35 2.02 -15.43
CA PRO A 149 -14.86 2.50 -14.15
C PRO A 149 -13.87 3.48 -13.54
N THR A 150 -14.40 4.52 -12.88
CA THR A 150 -13.59 5.56 -12.24
C THR A 150 -14.13 5.82 -10.84
N TYR A 151 -13.24 6.07 -9.88
CA TYR A 151 -13.56 6.35 -8.47
C TYR A 151 -12.67 7.43 -7.89
#